data_c433e6083155498dd8b9b05d14dc6ddb
#
_entry.id   c433e6083155498dd8b9b05d14dc6ddb
#
_cell.length_a   1.000
_cell.length_b   1.000
_cell.length_c   1.000
_cell.angle_alpha   90.00
_cell.angle_beta   90.00
_cell.angle_gamma   90.00
#
_symmetry.space_group_name_H-M   'P 1'
#
loop_
_entity.id
_entity.type
_entity.pdbx_description
1 polymer ?
#
loop_
_entity_poly.entity_id
_entity_poly.type
_entity_poly.pdbx_seq_one_letter_code
_entity_poly.pdbx_strand_id
1 'polypeptide(L)'
;MRFMVFIKFTEDVGDPPPELVEAMSKAIGGAFADGSMVLTGGLYPLSESTEIRVDQGGLTVVDGPYAEAKEVAGGFAIIDVRDPDEALESARQVAQLHRDHWPAWRGAIEVRRIAGHDDAG
;
A
#
# COMPACT_ATOMS: atom_id res chain seq x y z
N MET A 1 16.36 -7.68 2.93
CA MET A 1 15.43 -7.06 3.90
C MET A 1 14.04 -6.93 3.25
N ARG A 2 13.02 -7.26 3.98
CA ARG A 2 11.66 -7.15 3.47
C ARG A 2 10.94 -5.93 4.03
N PHE A 3 10.20 -5.27 3.17
CA PHE A 3 9.44 -4.07 3.51
C PHE A 3 8.02 -4.20 3.00
N MET A 4 7.08 -3.62 3.77
CA MET A 4 5.71 -3.42 3.31
C MET A 4 5.61 -2.02 2.73
N VAL A 5 5.04 -1.93 1.54
CA VAL A 5 4.73 -0.64 0.90
C VAL A 5 3.22 -0.51 0.89
N PHE A 6 2.71 0.57 1.47
CA PHE A 6 1.26 0.87 1.50
C PHE A 6 0.96 2.02 0.56
N ILE A 7 -0.09 1.87 -0.23
CA ILE A 7 -0.66 2.98 -0.99
C ILE A 7 -1.86 3.47 -0.19
N LYS A 8 -1.75 4.67 0.37
CA LYS A 8 -2.76 5.26 1.26
C LYS A 8 -3.34 6.51 0.63
N PHE A 9 -4.65 6.65 0.68
CA PHE A 9 -5.32 7.80 0.06
C PHE A 9 -6.69 8.04 0.70
N THR A 10 -7.29 9.19 0.37
CA THR A 10 -8.69 9.47 0.72
C THR A 10 -9.60 8.80 -0.29
N GLU A 11 -10.72 8.22 0.18
CA GLU A 11 -11.61 7.46 -0.72
C GLU A 11 -12.41 8.35 -1.70
N ASP A 12 -12.29 9.66 -1.59
CA ASP A 12 -12.98 10.60 -2.47
C ASP A 12 -12.22 10.92 -3.77
N VAL A 13 -11.05 10.30 -4.00
CA VAL A 13 -10.26 10.55 -5.21
C VAL A 13 -10.84 9.91 -6.48
N GLY A 14 -11.79 8.98 -6.32
CA GLY A 14 -12.38 8.26 -7.46
C GLY A 14 -11.56 7.09 -7.94
N ASP A 15 -11.84 6.62 -9.14
CA ASP A 15 -11.17 5.48 -9.74
C ASP A 15 -9.84 5.86 -10.38
N PRO A 16 -8.84 4.97 -10.36
CA PRO A 16 -7.56 5.25 -11.00
C PRO A 16 -7.71 5.38 -12.52
N PRO A 17 -7.03 6.36 -13.13
CA PRO A 17 -7.03 6.48 -14.59
C PRO A 17 -6.37 5.26 -15.26
N PRO A 18 -6.78 4.92 -16.48
CA PRO A 18 -6.16 3.80 -17.22
C PRO A 18 -4.65 3.93 -17.39
N GLU A 19 -4.14 5.14 -17.55
CA GLU A 19 -2.71 5.40 -17.70
C GLU A 19 -1.92 4.98 -16.46
N LEU A 20 -2.49 5.23 -15.27
CA LEU A 20 -1.86 4.80 -14.03
C LEU A 20 -1.89 3.27 -13.90
N VAL A 21 -3.02 2.66 -14.21
CA VAL A 21 -3.16 1.20 -14.15
C VAL A 21 -2.12 0.53 -15.05
N GLU A 22 -1.94 1.05 -16.26
CA GLU A 22 -0.94 0.52 -17.19
C GLU A 22 0.49 0.72 -16.67
N ALA A 23 0.81 1.91 -16.18
CA ALA A 23 2.14 2.21 -15.65
C ALA A 23 2.47 1.35 -14.43
N MET A 24 1.49 1.16 -13.54
CA MET A 24 1.65 0.30 -12.37
C MET A 24 1.84 -1.16 -12.77
N SER A 25 1.09 -1.64 -13.75
CA SER A 25 1.24 -3.02 -14.24
C SER A 25 2.65 -3.28 -14.76
N LYS A 26 3.21 -2.34 -15.50
CA LYS A 26 4.59 -2.46 -15.99
C LYS A 26 5.61 -2.46 -14.86
N ALA A 27 5.44 -1.56 -13.89
CA ALA A 27 6.34 -1.47 -12.74
C ALA A 27 6.29 -2.76 -11.91
N ILE A 28 5.09 -3.28 -11.66
CA ILE A 28 4.90 -4.53 -10.93
C ILE A 28 5.52 -5.71 -11.67
N GLY A 29 5.29 -5.80 -12.99
CA GLY A 29 5.88 -6.86 -13.81
C GLY A 29 7.40 -6.83 -13.78
N GLY A 30 8.00 -5.64 -13.86
CA GLY A 30 9.45 -5.48 -13.77
C GLY A 30 10.00 -5.91 -12.41
N ALA A 31 9.30 -5.57 -11.33
CA ALA A 31 9.70 -5.92 -9.98
C ALA A 31 9.61 -7.43 -9.71
N PHE A 32 8.62 -8.12 -10.27
CA PHE A 32 8.56 -9.57 -10.22
C PHE A 32 9.69 -10.19 -11.03
N ALA A 33 9.98 -9.64 -12.19
CA ALA A 33 11.04 -10.16 -13.07
C ALA A 33 12.44 -10.03 -12.44
N ASP A 34 12.68 -8.95 -11.70
CA ASP A 34 13.99 -8.74 -11.06
C ASP A 34 14.08 -9.35 -9.65
N GLY A 35 13.00 -9.96 -9.16
CA GLY A 35 12.98 -10.64 -7.87
C GLY A 35 12.71 -9.74 -6.66
N SER A 36 12.51 -8.45 -6.84
CA SER A 36 12.27 -7.54 -5.72
C SER A 36 10.85 -7.58 -5.20
N MET A 37 9.87 -7.98 -6.00
CA MET A 37 8.48 -8.08 -5.60
C MET A 37 8.16 -9.48 -5.09
N VAL A 38 7.72 -9.59 -3.83
CA VAL A 38 7.29 -10.87 -3.25
C VAL A 38 5.79 -11.06 -3.44
N LEU A 39 5.00 -10.03 -3.15
CA LEU A 39 3.55 -10.09 -3.20
C LEU A 39 2.99 -8.68 -3.35
N THR A 40 1.91 -8.54 -4.09
CA THR A 40 1.20 -7.27 -4.19
C THR A 40 -0.29 -7.50 -4.37
N GLY A 41 -1.10 -6.54 -3.98
CA GLY A 41 -2.54 -6.61 -4.16
C GLY A 41 -3.19 -5.26 -3.94
N GLY A 42 -4.38 -5.11 -4.54
CA GLY A 42 -5.28 -4.02 -4.23
C GLY A 42 -6.24 -4.41 -3.12
N LEU A 43 -6.77 -3.44 -2.42
CA LEU A 43 -7.75 -3.64 -1.38
C LEU A 43 -9.07 -2.98 -1.80
N TYR A 44 -10.18 -3.66 -1.51
CA TYR A 44 -11.50 -3.08 -1.72
C TYR A 44 -11.73 -1.92 -0.76
N PRO A 45 -12.71 -1.04 -1.05
CA PRO A 45 -13.01 0.11 -0.18
C PRO A 45 -13.42 -0.33 1.22
N LEU A 46 -13.43 0.62 2.17
CA LEU A 46 -13.80 0.35 3.56
C LEU A 46 -15.23 -0.16 3.71
N SER A 47 -16.11 0.05 2.73
CA SER A 47 -17.45 -0.55 2.72
C SER A 47 -17.43 -2.07 2.73
N GLU A 48 -16.30 -2.67 2.29
CA GLU A 48 -16.08 -4.12 2.30
C GLU A 48 -15.25 -4.58 3.50
N SER A 49 -15.07 -3.70 4.48
CA SER A 49 -14.17 -3.92 5.61
C SER A 49 -14.96 -4.10 6.90
N THR A 50 -14.36 -4.83 7.84
CA THR A 50 -14.91 -5.03 9.18
C THR A 50 -13.78 -4.95 10.18
N GLU A 51 -14.01 -4.25 11.28
CA GLU A 51 -13.06 -4.19 12.39
C GLU A 51 -13.63 -4.90 13.62
N ILE A 52 -12.76 -5.58 14.34
CA ILE A 52 -13.06 -6.06 15.68
C ILE A 52 -12.26 -5.18 16.63
N ARG A 53 -12.95 -4.35 17.40
CA ARG A 53 -12.33 -3.39 18.30
C ARG A 53 -12.23 -3.96 19.69
N VAL A 54 -11.08 -3.77 20.32
CA VAL A 54 -10.82 -4.22 21.67
C VAL A 54 -10.68 -3.01 22.57
N ASP A 55 -11.49 -2.95 23.62
CA ASP A 55 -11.43 -1.87 24.59
C ASP A 55 -11.82 -2.41 25.97
N GLN A 56 -10.90 -2.26 26.92
CA GLN A 56 -11.09 -2.66 28.32
C GLN A 56 -11.63 -4.08 28.48
N GLY A 57 -11.09 -5.02 27.69
CA GLY A 57 -11.48 -6.42 27.72
C GLY A 57 -12.74 -6.76 26.94
N GLY A 58 -13.39 -5.78 26.32
CA GLY A 58 -14.54 -6.00 25.46
C GLY A 58 -14.16 -6.09 24.02
N LEU A 59 -14.98 -6.78 23.22
CA LEU A 59 -14.83 -6.89 21.76
C LEU A 59 -16.08 -6.31 21.10
N THR A 60 -15.86 -5.46 20.12
CA THR A 60 -16.96 -4.87 19.32
C THR A 60 -16.66 -5.05 17.85
N VAL A 61 -17.62 -5.59 17.11
CA VAL A 61 -17.52 -5.75 15.66
C VAL A 61 -18.13 -4.52 15.00
N VAL A 62 -17.38 -3.85 14.14
CA VAL A 62 -17.81 -2.64 13.45
C VAL A 62 -17.61 -2.82 11.96
N ASP A 63 -18.71 -2.76 11.20
CA ASP A 63 -18.64 -2.80 9.73
C ASP A 63 -18.25 -1.44 9.19
N GLY A 64 -17.40 -1.45 8.14
CA GLY A 64 -17.06 -0.22 7.45
C GLY A 64 -18.22 0.33 6.61
N PRO A 65 -18.12 1.54 6.11
CA PRO A 65 -16.99 2.46 6.30
C PRO A 65 -16.95 3.06 7.71
N TYR A 66 -15.76 3.50 8.14
CA TYR A 66 -15.56 4.08 9.47
C TYR A 66 -15.56 5.60 9.34
N ALA A 67 -16.44 6.26 10.08
CA ALA A 67 -16.62 7.72 9.98
C ALA A 67 -15.34 8.49 10.33
N GLU A 68 -14.52 7.96 11.22
CA GLU A 68 -13.27 8.58 11.67
C GLU A 68 -12.10 8.36 10.72
N ALA A 69 -12.21 7.47 9.75
CA ALA A 69 -11.12 7.18 8.83
C ALA A 69 -10.99 8.30 7.79
N LYS A 70 -9.83 8.94 7.75
CA LYS A 70 -9.53 10.01 6.79
C LYS A 70 -8.72 9.51 5.61
N GLU A 71 -7.87 8.53 5.85
CA GLU A 71 -6.97 7.97 4.84
C GLU A 71 -7.00 6.45 5.00
N VAL A 72 -7.06 5.75 3.88
CA VAL A 72 -7.19 4.29 3.88
C VAL A 72 -6.09 3.68 3.02
N ALA A 73 -5.68 2.46 3.37
CA ALA A 73 -4.80 1.68 2.54
C ALA A 73 -5.61 1.07 1.39
N GLY A 74 -5.30 1.46 0.16
CA GLY A 74 -5.98 0.93 -1.02
C GLY A 74 -5.15 -0.08 -1.79
N GLY A 75 -3.90 -0.30 -1.38
CA GLY A 75 -3.03 -1.28 -1.99
C GLY A 75 -1.81 -1.54 -1.13
N PHE A 76 -1.16 -2.66 -1.39
CA PHE A 76 0.03 -3.04 -0.66
C PHE A 76 1.00 -3.81 -1.55
N ALA A 77 2.27 -3.79 -1.17
CA ALA A 77 3.29 -4.65 -1.77
C ALA A 77 4.26 -5.09 -0.68
N ILE A 78 4.76 -6.31 -0.81
CA ILE A 78 5.88 -6.79 -0.02
C ILE A 78 7.07 -6.89 -0.97
N ILE A 79 8.13 -6.15 -0.64
CA ILE A 79 9.35 -6.13 -1.45
C ILE A 79 10.54 -6.69 -0.66
N ASP A 80 11.47 -7.31 -1.37
CA ASP A 80 12.70 -7.84 -0.80
C ASP A 80 13.85 -7.11 -1.48
N VAL A 81 14.54 -6.28 -0.70
CA VAL A 81 15.60 -5.39 -1.19
C VAL A 81 16.79 -5.42 -0.24
N ARG A 82 17.91 -4.82 -0.66
CA ARG A 82 19.17 -4.90 0.09
C ARG A 82 19.19 -4.05 1.35
N ASP A 83 18.54 -2.87 1.31
CA ASP A 83 18.66 -1.89 2.37
C ASP A 83 17.47 -0.92 2.34
N PRO A 84 17.34 -0.07 3.38
CA PRO A 84 16.26 0.92 3.44
C PRO A 84 16.27 1.94 2.30
N ASP A 85 17.43 2.31 1.78
CA ASP A 85 17.52 3.28 0.69
C ASP A 85 16.92 2.72 -0.59
N GLU A 86 17.16 1.43 -0.87
CA GLU A 86 16.55 0.76 -2.02
C GLU A 86 15.03 0.64 -1.86
N ALA A 87 14.56 0.37 -0.63
CA ALA A 87 13.12 0.34 -0.33
C ALA A 87 12.48 1.71 -0.54
N LEU A 88 13.14 2.77 -0.09
CA LEU A 88 12.65 4.14 -0.26
C LEU A 88 12.59 4.50 -1.74
N GLU A 89 13.57 4.11 -2.53
CA GLU A 89 13.57 4.36 -3.97
C GLU A 89 12.41 3.67 -4.67
N SER A 90 12.13 2.42 -4.28
CA SER A 90 10.97 1.69 -4.81
C SER A 90 9.66 2.41 -4.49
N ALA A 91 9.50 2.89 -3.26
CA ALA A 91 8.33 3.65 -2.84
C ALA A 91 8.23 4.99 -3.58
N ARG A 92 9.37 5.66 -3.79
CA ARG A 92 9.43 6.93 -4.52
C ARG A 92 8.93 6.75 -5.97
N GLN A 93 9.31 5.68 -6.64
CA GLN A 93 8.86 5.40 -7.99
C GLN A 93 7.34 5.23 -8.06
N VAL A 94 6.75 4.53 -7.08
CA VAL A 94 5.30 4.38 -7.00
C VAL A 94 4.62 5.74 -6.79
N ALA A 95 5.17 6.56 -5.92
CA ALA A 95 4.64 7.91 -5.66
C ALA A 95 4.72 8.78 -6.92
N GLN A 96 5.83 8.70 -7.68
CA GLN A 96 6.00 9.46 -8.92
C GLN A 96 4.99 9.02 -9.97
N LEU A 97 4.70 7.73 -10.09
CA LEU A 97 3.68 7.25 -11.02
C LEU A 97 2.30 7.80 -10.69
N HIS A 98 1.94 7.84 -9.42
CA HIS A 98 0.66 8.43 -9.01
C HIS A 98 0.62 9.93 -9.30
N ARG A 99 1.67 10.67 -8.97
CA ARG A 99 1.76 12.10 -9.25
C ARG A 99 1.61 12.40 -10.74
N ASP A 100 2.30 11.62 -11.57
CA ASP A 100 2.40 11.90 -13.02
C ASP A 100 1.15 11.46 -13.79
N HIS A 101 0.49 10.37 -13.35
CA HIS A 101 -0.62 9.79 -14.08
C HIS A 101 -1.99 9.99 -13.42
N TRP A 102 -2.03 10.57 -12.23
CA TRP A 102 -3.29 10.82 -11.52
C TRP A 102 -3.25 12.15 -10.78
N PRO A 103 -3.37 13.28 -11.51
CA PRO A 103 -3.19 14.61 -10.89
C PRO A 103 -4.14 14.92 -9.73
N ALA A 104 -5.34 14.34 -9.72
CA ALA A 104 -6.32 14.57 -8.65
C ALA A 104 -6.03 13.74 -7.40
N TRP A 105 -5.14 12.77 -7.47
CA TRP A 105 -4.87 11.88 -6.35
C TRP A 105 -4.16 12.59 -5.21
N ARG A 106 -4.61 12.28 -4.00
CA ARG A 106 -3.98 12.77 -2.77
C ARG A 106 -3.77 11.57 -1.85
N GLY A 107 -2.55 11.37 -1.45
CA GLY A 107 -2.23 10.25 -0.59
C GLY A 107 -0.76 10.20 -0.25
N ALA A 108 -0.36 9.07 0.27
CA ALA A 108 1.01 8.81 0.67
C ALA A 108 1.39 7.39 0.33
N ILE A 109 2.64 7.20 -0.02
CA ILE A 109 3.22 5.87 -0.16
C ILE A 109 4.09 5.67 1.08
N GLU A 110 3.66 4.76 1.94
CA GLU A 110 4.42 4.45 3.17
C GLU A 110 5.25 3.21 2.94
N VAL A 111 6.50 3.23 3.40
CA VAL A 111 7.36 2.06 3.39
C VAL A 111 7.76 1.73 4.83
N ARG A 112 7.58 0.45 5.23
CA ARG A 112 7.83 0.03 6.60
C ARG A 112 8.49 -1.34 6.61
N ARG A 113 9.59 -1.47 7.34
CA ARG A 113 10.31 -2.74 7.42
C ARG A 113 9.47 -3.80 8.12
N ILE A 114 9.47 -5.02 7.57
CA ILE A 114 8.80 -6.17 8.17
C ILE A 114 9.77 -6.81 9.16
N ALA A 115 9.32 -6.93 10.42
CA ALA A 115 10.11 -7.54 11.46
C ALA A 115 10.13 -9.06 11.32
N GLY A 116 11.24 -9.67 11.73
CA GLY A 116 11.35 -11.12 11.88
C GLY A 116 11.86 -11.89 10.69
N HIS A 117 11.77 -11.34 9.48
CA HIS A 117 12.19 -12.08 8.30
C HIS A 117 13.72 -12.28 8.23
N ASP A 118 14.46 -11.23 8.49
CA ASP A 118 15.93 -11.22 8.40
C ASP A 118 16.59 -10.66 9.66
N ASP A 119 15.90 -10.77 10.80
CA ASP A 119 16.37 -10.27 12.09
C ASP A 119 17.07 -11.33 12.93
N ALA A 120 17.22 -12.51 12.41
CA ALA A 120 17.83 -13.65 13.11
C ALA A 120 19.35 -13.58 13.11
N GLY A 121 19.87 -12.41 13.28
CA GLY A 121 21.31 -12.17 13.27
C GLY A 121 22.01 -12.62 14.52
#